data_d113e1ca1bc2d755c83b0c48cbf4e571
#
_entry.id   d113e1ca1bc2d755c83b0c48cbf4e571
#
_cell.length_a   1.000
_cell.length_b   1.000
_cell.length_c   1.000
_cell.angle_alpha   90.00
_cell.angle_beta   90.00
_cell.angle_gamma   90.00
#
_symmetry.space_group_name_H-M   'P 1'
#
loop_
_entity.id
_entity.type
_entity.pdbx_description
1 polymer ?
#
loop_
_entity_poly.entity_id
_entity_poly.type
_entity_poly.pdbx_seq_one_letter_code
_entity_poly.pdbx_strand_id
1 'polypeptide(L)'
;DVYRAVILPNESPIHGVSNSQLVTGPYNPNASPFGWHDTNGAAGSEYTITRGNNVLASEDMDANNVTGYSPDGGASLVFDFPLIGDEDPTTYIDAAITNLFYMNNMMHDIFYEYGFDEQNGNFQANNYGNGGNANDYVRADAQDGSGTNNANFGTPPDGQSPRMQMFVWTGSGASRMITVTNPSEIEGEYNTGRGNFGPIVPQDTVLSGEIVIALDNAGNDPNDGCELIINPAQVNGKIAIIRKSNTCSYSDKVEKCQDAGAIAVIIINNSLGGPINYSSTPTNPITIPSLMISRSLGIEIMAKLNANVEVTADLFDRGWGGATDSDLDNGIIAHEYGHGISNRLTGGPAAASCLQNAEQMGEGWGDYVGLVVTIEDDDQGEDKRGIGVFVQNETSAGGGIRPTPYSTSFNVNSSTYATTNNPSISQPHGIGYVWATMLWDLTWRLIDTYGFDSDVITGTGGNNMAMELVTQGMRLQACNPGFVDGRDAILLADELVNNGANECLIWEVFARRGLGFEARQGSANNRSDQVEDFGVPQKCWTGLNQNMKEENQLMVFPNPAFDQLSVATSSDNMILNVSVLDLNGRQVGYFNNINKTDFNFDVSSFESGVYLVEVQTEKATLTKRVVKN
;
A
#
# COMPACT_ATOMS: atom_id res chain seq x y z
N ASP A 1 17.12 27.36 -7.91
CA ASP A 1 15.88 26.71 -8.33
C ASP A 1 14.93 26.63 -7.15
N VAL A 2 13.67 26.96 -7.34
CA VAL A 2 12.62 26.88 -6.30
C VAL A 2 11.41 26.19 -6.90
N TYR A 3 10.90 25.16 -6.21
CA TYR A 3 9.74 24.40 -6.68
C TYR A 3 8.67 24.35 -5.60
N ARG A 4 7.41 24.56 -5.97
CA ARG A 4 6.26 24.21 -5.15
C ARG A 4 5.79 22.81 -5.55
N ALA A 5 5.97 21.84 -4.65
CA ALA A 5 5.67 20.44 -4.91
C ALA A 5 5.13 19.73 -3.65
N VAL A 6 4.61 18.55 -3.81
CA VAL A 6 4.38 17.59 -2.72
C VAL A 6 5.73 16.97 -2.38
N ILE A 7 6.35 17.46 -1.32
CA ILE A 7 7.73 17.13 -0.98
C ILE A 7 7.78 15.79 -0.24
N LEU A 8 8.70 14.89 -0.65
CA LEU A 8 8.96 13.64 0.08
C LEU A 8 9.27 13.92 1.57
N PRO A 9 8.79 13.07 2.51
CA PRO A 9 8.15 11.78 2.26
C PRO A 9 6.64 11.83 2.00
N ASN A 10 5.99 13.02 1.91
CA ASN A 10 4.55 13.06 1.67
C ASN A 10 4.19 12.32 0.39
N GLU A 11 3.27 11.36 0.50
CA GLU A 11 2.80 10.54 -0.62
C GLU A 11 1.93 11.35 -1.60
N SER A 12 1.15 12.31 -1.09
CA SER A 12 0.23 13.11 -1.89
C SER A 12 -0.19 14.40 -1.19
N PRO A 13 -0.94 15.31 -1.85
CA PRO A 13 -1.40 16.56 -1.23
C PRO A 13 -2.28 16.38 0.01
N ILE A 14 -2.92 15.23 0.19
CA ILE A 14 -3.83 14.94 1.31
C ILE A 14 -3.25 13.95 2.32
N HIS A 15 -2.10 13.35 2.01
CA HIS A 15 -1.37 12.45 2.90
C HIS A 15 -0.04 13.13 3.26
N GLY A 16 0.04 13.66 4.48
CA GLY A 16 1.18 14.40 5.00
C GLY A 16 0.81 15.74 5.63
N VAL A 17 1.81 16.51 6.00
CA VAL A 17 1.64 17.75 6.80
C VAL A 17 1.14 18.95 6.01
N SER A 18 1.21 18.92 4.66
CA SER A 18 0.69 20.00 3.81
C SER A 18 0.47 19.53 2.37
N ASN A 19 -0.45 20.20 1.67
CA ASN A 19 -0.80 19.87 0.28
C ASN A 19 0.32 20.16 -0.74
N SER A 20 1.16 21.17 -0.51
CA SER A 20 2.37 21.46 -1.27
C SER A 20 3.25 22.44 -0.53
N GLN A 21 4.55 22.37 -0.75
CA GLN A 21 5.55 23.21 -0.07
C GLN A 21 6.56 23.78 -1.07
N LEU A 22 7.19 24.90 -0.72
CA LEU A 22 8.32 25.42 -1.46
C LEU A 22 9.61 24.76 -0.99
N VAL A 23 10.39 24.22 -1.92
CA VAL A 23 11.73 23.72 -1.69
C VAL A 23 12.73 24.47 -2.57
N THR A 24 13.92 24.72 -2.04
CA THR A 24 14.98 25.45 -2.72
C THR A 24 16.21 24.58 -2.87
N GLY A 25 16.71 24.42 -4.09
CA GLY A 25 17.91 23.66 -4.42
C GLY A 25 17.89 22.21 -3.92
N PRO A 26 16.84 21.43 -4.21
CA PRO A 26 16.66 20.07 -3.65
C PRO A 26 17.58 19.02 -4.26
N TYR A 27 18.38 19.35 -5.27
CA TYR A 27 19.23 18.41 -5.99
C TYR A 27 20.39 17.87 -5.14
N ASN A 28 20.74 16.61 -5.41
CA ASN A 28 21.96 16.01 -4.87
C ASN A 28 23.17 16.36 -5.76
N PRO A 29 24.22 17.02 -5.22
CA PRO A 29 25.37 17.44 -6.01
C PRO A 29 26.24 16.28 -6.55
N ASN A 30 26.10 15.05 -6.05
CA ASN A 30 26.78 13.88 -6.63
C ASN A 30 26.07 13.43 -7.91
N ALA A 31 24.76 13.36 -7.88
CA ALA A 31 23.94 12.92 -9.00
C ALA A 31 23.69 14.02 -10.03
N SER A 32 23.54 15.27 -9.57
CA SER A 32 23.21 16.43 -10.38
C SER A 32 24.17 17.60 -10.09
N PRO A 33 25.45 17.50 -10.49
CA PRO A 33 26.55 18.37 -10.01
C PRO A 33 26.39 19.86 -10.37
N PHE A 34 25.56 20.18 -11.35
CA PHE A 34 25.29 21.56 -11.79
C PHE A 34 23.82 21.97 -11.57
N GLY A 35 23.07 21.18 -10.78
CA GLY A 35 21.62 21.33 -10.60
C GLY A 35 20.81 20.66 -11.71
N TRP A 36 19.50 20.58 -11.52
CA TRP A 36 18.64 19.82 -12.43
C TRP A 36 18.49 20.41 -13.83
N HIS A 37 18.60 21.74 -13.99
CA HIS A 37 18.39 22.44 -15.28
C HIS A 37 19.66 22.54 -16.15
N ASP A 38 20.80 22.04 -15.69
CA ASP A 38 21.99 21.92 -16.53
C ASP A 38 21.87 20.71 -17.47
N THR A 39 22.26 20.86 -18.71
CA THR A 39 22.31 19.78 -19.71
C THR A 39 23.63 19.74 -20.46
N ASN A 40 24.50 20.71 -20.24
CA ASN A 40 25.76 20.82 -20.99
C ASN A 40 27.02 20.49 -20.17
N GLY A 41 26.88 20.31 -18.85
CA GLY A 41 27.98 20.01 -17.93
C GLY A 41 28.83 21.24 -17.57
N ALA A 42 28.25 22.42 -17.68
CA ALA A 42 28.84 23.68 -17.25
C ALA A 42 27.86 24.46 -16.39
N ALA A 43 28.32 25.12 -15.33
CA ALA A 43 27.47 25.81 -14.39
C ALA A 43 26.50 26.80 -15.07
N GLY A 44 25.22 26.64 -14.85
CA GLY A 44 24.12 27.44 -15.41
C GLY A 44 22.96 26.55 -15.86
N SER A 45 21.86 27.17 -16.20
CA SER A 45 20.68 26.47 -16.72
C SER A 45 20.53 26.72 -18.22
N GLU A 46 20.33 25.66 -19.01
CA GLU A 46 20.02 25.79 -20.44
C GLU A 46 18.52 26.00 -20.68
N TYR A 47 17.68 25.65 -19.72
CA TYR A 47 16.24 25.76 -19.82
C TYR A 47 15.65 26.47 -18.59
N THR A 48 14.62 27.29 -18.82
CA THR A 48 13.84 27.94 -17.77
C THR A 48 12.50 27.24 -17.52
N ILE A 49 12.17 26.22 -18.31
CA ILE A 49 10.97 25.40 -18.20
C ILE A 49 11.28 24.12 -17.40
N THR A 50 10.28 23.28 -17.15
CA THR A 50 10.42 21.97 -16.49
C THR A 50 11.13 20.94 -17.37
N ARG A 51 12.35 21.31 -17.76
CA ARG A 51 13.31 20.50 -18.50
C ARG A 51 14.70 20.63 -17.89
N GLY A 52 15.39 19.51 -17.79
CA GLY A 52 16.76 19.46 -17.28
C GLY A 52 17.53 18.24 -17.80
N ASN A 53 18.53 17.84 -17.03
CA ASN A 53 19.37 16.70 -17.39
C ASN A 53 18.65 15.36 -17.29
N ASN A 54 17.77 15.21 -16.27
CA ASN A 54 17.20 13.91 -15.90
C ASN A 54 15.79 13.72 -16.48
N VAL A 55 15.05 14.81 -16.68
CA VAL A 55 13.65 14.76 -17.12
C VAL A 55 13.25 15.98 -17.93
N LEU A 56 12.33 15.77 -18.88
CA LEU A 56 11.47 16.77 -19.49
C LEU A 56 10.04 16.44 -19.08
N ALA A 57 9.43 17.29 -18.25
CA ALA A 57 8.01 17.17 -17.88
C ALA A 57 7.18 18.19 -18.68
N SER A 58 6.14 17.70 -19.36
CA SER A 58 5.23 18.49 -20.19
C SER A 58 3.85 17.85 -20.19
N GLU A 59 2.80 18.60 -20.57
CA GLU A 59 1.48 17.98 -20.78
C GLU A 59 1.43 17.21 -22.12
N ASP A 60 0.53 16.23 -22.23
CA ASP A 60 0.13 15.55 -23.47
C ASP A 60 -1.39 15.30 -23.47
N MET A 61 -2.19 16.32 -23.08
CA MET A 61 -3.64 16.21 -22.94
C MET A 61 -4.35 15.88 -24.25
N ASP A 62 -3.76 16.21 -25.40
CA ASP A 62 -4.31 15.90 -26.72
C ASP A 62 -3.85 14.54 -27.28
N ALA A 63 -3.06 13.78 -26.52
CA ALA A 63 -2.57 12.44 -26.85
C ALA A 63 -1.79 12.35 -28.19
N ASN A 64 -1.12 13.43 -28.58
CA ASN A 64 -0.38 13.45 -29.84
C ASN A 64 1.03 12.88 -29.74
N ASN A 65 1.51 12.57 -28.52
CA ASN A 65 2.84 12.05 -28.17
C ASN A 65 3.99 12.99 -28.57
N VAL A 66 3.71 14.28 -28.67
CA VAL A 66 4.68 15.34 -28.92
C VAL A 66 4.82 16.16 -27.65
N THR A 67 6.03 16.65 -27.34
CA THR A 67 6.24 17.55 -26.20
C THR A 67 5.27 18.73 -26.26
N GLY A 68 4.39 18.80 -25.28
CA GLY A 68 3.40 19.84 -25.11
C GLY A 68 3.91 21.03 -24.29
N TYR A 69 3.00 21.69 -23.60
CA TYR A 69 3.30 22.81 -22.74
C TYR A 69 4.11 22.37 -21.52
N SER A 70 5.08 23.18 -21.12
CA SER A 70 5.86 23.07 -19.89
C SER A 70 5.88 24.42 -19.16
N PRO A 71 5.61 24.47 -17.86
CA PRO A 71 5.64 25.73 -17.11
C PRO A 71 7.05 26.34 -17.10
N ASP A 72 7.10 27.68 -17.07
CA ASP A 72 8.34 28.47 -17.14
C ASP A 72 8.61 29.18 -15.81
N GLY A 73 9.69 28.80 -15.13
CA GLY A 73 10.18 29.42 -13.89
C GLY A 73 10.97 30.72 -14.10
N GLY A 74 11.10 31.16 -15.35
CA GLY A 74 11.87 32.33 -15.74
C GLY A 74 13.37 32.21 -15.44
N ALA A 75 14.12 33.29 -15.62
CA ALA A 75 15.58 33.30 -15.43
C ALA A 75 16.02 32.98 -13.98
N SER A 76 15.12 33.06 -13.02
CA SER A 76 15.38 32.74 -11.60
C SER A 76 14.99 31.31 -11.22
N LEU A 77 14.44 30.53 -12.15
CA LEU A 77 13.99 29.15 -11.97
C LEU A 77 13.07 29.01 -10.74
N VAL A 78 12.01 29.82 -10.70
CA VAL A 78 11.03 29.82 -9.61
C VAL A 78 9.72 29.22 -10.15
N PHE A 79 9.46 27.97 -9.80
CA PHE A 79 8.26 27.21 -10.18
C PHE A 79 7.29 27.19 -8.99
N ASP A 80 6.78 28.36 -8.62
CA ASP A 80 5.85 28.56 -7.50
C ASP A 80 4.42 28.64 -8.00
N PHE A 81 3.88 27.49 -8.46
CA PHE A 81 2.51 27.39 -8.95
C PHE A 81 1.63 26.78 -7.85
N PRO A 82 0.61 27.52 -7.37
CA PRO A 82 -0.24 27.02 -6.29
C PRO A 82 -1.07 25.83 -6.74
N LEU A 83 -1.13 24.82 -5.90
CA LEU A 83 -2.05 23.71 -6.05
C LEU A 83 -3.39 24.12 -5.44
N ILE A 84 -4.43 24.22 -6.28
CA ILE A 84 -5.78 24.53 -5.85
C ILE A 84 -6.56 23.22 -5.81
N GLY A 85 -6.76 22.68 -4.60
CA GLY A 85 -7.56 21.48 -4.39
C GLY A 85 -9.01 21.68 -4.84
N ASP A 86 -9.69 20.59 -5.22
CA ASP A 86 -11.11 20.54 -5.60
C ASP A 86 -11.47 21.15 -6.97
N GLU A 87 -10.50 21.53 -7.75
CA GLU A 87 -10.73 21.98 -9.12
C GLU A 87 -10.43 20.86 -10.15
N ASP A 88 -10.90 21.05 -11.35
CA ASP A 88 -10.58 20.17 -12.47
C ASP A 88 -9.05 20.13 -12.67
N PRO A 89 -8.42 18.95 -12.84
CA PRO A 89 -6.98 18.82 -13.06
C PRO A 89 -6.37 19.77 -14.08
N THR A 90 -7.12 20.14 -15.12
CA THR A 90 -6.66 21.09 -16.15
C THR A 90 -6.45 22.51 -15.63
N THR A 91 -7.02 22.87 -14.47
CA THR A 91 -6.91 24.22 -13.90
C THR A 91 -5.61 24.47 -13.14
N TYR A 92 -4.91 23.38 -12.70
CA TYR A 92 -3.64 23.45 -11.99
C TYR A 92 -2.50 22.71 -12.70
N ILE A 93 -2.55 22.65 -14.02
CA ILE A 93 -1.57 21.92 -14.86
C ILE A 93 -0.12 22.32 -14.58
N ASP A 94 0.15 23.60 -14.28
CA ASP A 94 1.48 24.09 -13.95
C ASP A 94 2.01 23.45 -12.65
N ALA A 95 1.15 23.32 -11.64
CA ALA A 95 1.50 22.66 -10.38
C ALA A 95 1.72 21.16 -10.59
N ALA A 96 0.88 20.50 -11.39
CA ALA A 96 0.97 19.08 -11.73
C ALA A 96 2.30 18.76 -12.43
N ILE A 97 2.62 19.48 -13.51
CA ILE A 97 3.88 19.30 -14.25
C ILE A 97 5.11 19.61 -13.36
N THR A 98 5.01 20.63 -12.50
CA THR A 98 6.09 20.96 -11.55
C THR A 98 6.33 19.84 -10.56
N ASN A 99 5.27 19.22 -10.02
CA ASN A 99 5.39 18.07 -9.13
C ASN A 99 6.00 16.86 -9.85
N LEU A 100 5.54 16.58 -11.07
CA LEU A 100 6.07 15.50 -11.89
C LEU A 100 7.57 15.70 -12.21
N PHE A 101 7.97 16.94 -12.53
CA PHE A 101 9.39 17.30 -12.71
C PHE A 101 10.20 17.11 -11.44
N TYR A 102 9.71 17.62 -10.30
CA TYR A 102 10.34 17.48 -8.99
C TYR A 102 10.54 16.00 -8.63
N MET A 103 9.49 15.19 -8.70
CA MET A 103 9.57 13.79 -8.30
C MET A 103 10.50 12.95 -9.19
N ASN A 104 10.46 13.12 -10.52
CA ASN A 104 11.38 12.41 -11.40
C ASN A 104 12.85 12.73 -11.09
N ASN A 105 13.16 14.00 -10.80
CA ASN A 105 14.50 14.40 -10.41
C ASN A 105 14.89 13.86 -9.03
N MET A 106 13.97 13.87 -8.06
CA MET A 106 14.21 13.26 -6.74
C MET A 106 14.49 11.75 -6.87
N MET A 107 13.70 11.03 -7.67
CA MET A 107 13.92 9.59 -7.91
C MET A 107 15.28 9.33 -8.56
N HIS A 108 15.68 10.15 -9.53
CA HIS A 108 17.01 10.09 -10.13
C HIS A 108 18.09 10.25 -9.06
N ASP A 109 18.05 11.34 -8.29
CA ASP A 109 19.09 11.69 -7.34
C ASP A 109 19.17 10.71 -6.16
N ILE A 110 18.01 10.19 -5.69
CA ILE A 110 17.97 9.16 -4.65
C ILE A 110 18.64 7.88 -5.16
N PHE A 111 18.17 7.31 -6.26
CA PHE A 111 18.65 6.00 -6.71
C PHE A 111 20.04 6.02 -7.36
N TYR A 112 20.53 7.21 -7.71
CA TYR A 112 21.93 7.38 -8.08
C TYR A 112 22.88 6.93 -6.96
N GLU A 113 22.61 7.31 -5.72
CA GLU A 113 23.42 6.94 -4.56
C GLU A 113 23.37 5.43 -4.25
N TYR A 114 22.31 4.73 -4.69
CA TYR A 114 22.16 3.27 -4.55
C TYR A 114 22.62 2.49 -5.78
N GLY A 115 23.33 3.15 -6.71
CA GLY A 115 23.99 2.52 -7.84
C GLY A 115 23.18 2.46 -9.13
N PHE A 116 22.09 3.21 -9.26
CA PHE A 116 21.45 3.47 -10.54
C PHE A 116 22.10 4.70 -11.19
N ASP A 117 23.37 4.56 -11.53
CA ASP A 117 24.24 5.58 -12.10
C ASP A 117 24.36 5.45 -13.64
N GLU A 118 25.21 6.27 -14.25
CA GLU A 118 25.40 6.33 -15.70
C GLU A 118 25.90 5.00 -16.29
N GLN A 119 26.73 4.25 -15.55
CA GLN A 119 27.24 2.96 -16.01
C GLN A 119 26.17 1.87 -15.93
N ASN A 120 25.19 2.06 -15.08
CA ASN A 120 24.07 1.16 -14.88
C ASN A 120 22.80 1.62 -15.62
N GLY A 121 22.90 2.64 -16.48
CA GLY A 121 21.87 3.08 -17.41
C GLY A 121 20.80 3.95 -16.79
N ASN A 122 21.18 4.86 -15.88
CA ASN A 122 20.27 5.90 -15.39
C ASN A 122 19.82 6.83 -16.53
N PHE A 123 18.90 7.74 -16.26
CA PHE A 123 18.25 8.56 -17.29
C PHE A 123 18.81 9.99 -17.26
N GLN A 124 19.69 10.31 -18.24
CA GLN A 124 20.34 11.62 -18.32
C GLN A 124 20.52 12.09 -19.78
N ALA A 125 20.37 13.40 -19.99
CA ALA A 125 20.77 14.03 -21.26
C ALA A 125 22.29 14.05 -21.42
N ASN A 126 23.02 14.27 -20.32
CA ASN A 126 24.48 14.36 -20.27
C ASN A 126 24.99 13.51 -19.09
N ASN A 127 25.83 12.53 -19.38
CA ASN A 127 26.41 11.63 -18.38
C ASN A 127 27.72 12.18 -17.76
N TYR A 128 28.05 13.44 -17.99
CA TYR A 128 29.23 14.13 -17.43
C TYR A 128 30.58 13.39 -17.63
N GLY A 129 30.62 12.44 -18.55
CA GLY A 129 31.80 11.62 -18.83
C GLY A 129 31.96 10.39 -17.92
N ASN A 130 30.96 10.04 -17.10
CA ASN A 130 30.99 8.93 -16.15
C ASN A 130 30.71 7.55 -16.79
N GLY A 131 30.45 7.49 -18.08
CA GLY A 131 30.15 6.25 -18.82
C GLY A 131 28.69 6.17 -19.25
N GLY A 132 28.21 4.95 -19.59
CA GLY A 132 26.87 4.75 -20.12
C GLY A 132 26.60 5.48 -21.45
N ASN A 133 25.36 5.49 -21.90
CA ASN A 133 24.93 6.25 -23.08
C ASN A 133 24.05 7.42 -22.63
N ALA A 134 24.40 8.62 -23.06
CA ALA A 134 23.64 9.83 -22.78
C ALA A 134 22.47 10.03 -23.76
N ASN A 135 21.71 11.11 -23.57
CA ASN A 135 20.52 11.51 -24.33
C ASN A 135 19.28 10.65 -24.11
N ASP A 136 19.11 10.15 -22.92
CA ASP A 136 18.01 9.30 -22.54
C ASP A 136 17.26 9.76 -21.27
N TYR A 137 17.21 11.08 -21.07
CA TYR A 137 16.39 11.69 -20.03
C TYR A 137 14.92 11.23 -20.13
N VAL A 138 14.23 11.16 -18.99
CA VAL A 138 12.81 10.77 -18.94
C VAL A 138 11.95 11.81 -19.66
N ARG A 139 11.06 11.35 -20.54
CA ARG A 139 9.94 12.14 -21.04
C ARG A 139 8.74 11.84 -20.17
N ALA A 140 8.36 12.79 -19.32
CA ALA A 140 7.26 12.65 -18.39
C ALA A 140 6.06 13.47 -18.87
N ASP A 141 5.02 12.79 -19.32
CA ASP A 141 3.82 13.36 -19.91
C ASP A 141 2.73 13.44 -18.83
N ALA A 142 2.44 14.68 -18.40
CA ALA A 142 1.43 14.99 -17.40
C ALA A 142 0.04 15.01 -18.03
N GLN A 143 -0.96 14.54 -17.29
CA GLN A 143 -2.37 14.50 -17.70
C GLN A 143 -2.55 13.97 -19.13
N ASP A 144 -1.80 12.93 -19.48
CA ASP A 144 -1.79 12.34 -20.83
C ASP A 144 -3.20 11.89 -21.23
N GLY A 145 -3.71 12.42 -22.34
CA GLY A 145 -5.07 12.19 -22.83
C GLY A 145 -5.28 10.82 -23.48
N SER A 146 -4.23 10.00 -23.63
CA SER A 146 -4.35 8.67 -24.25
C SER A 146 -4.99 7.61 -23.37
N GLY A 147 -5.15 7.87 -22.06
CA GLY A 147 -5.75 6.95 -21.10
C GLY A 147 -6.38 7.62 -19.89
N THR A 148 -6.95 6.80 -18.99
CA THR A 148 -7.48 7.21 -17.69
C THR A 148 -7.30 6.08 -16.69
N ASN A 149 -7.29 6.40 -15.38
CA ASN A 149 -7.25 5.41 -14.29
C ASN A 149 -6.06 4.47 -14.37
N ASN A 150 -4.93 4.97 -14.76
CA ASN A 150 -3.66 4.25 -14.88
C ASN A 150 -2.49 5.23 -14.94
N ALA A 151 -1.28 4.68 -14.95
CA ALA A 151 -0.04 5.32 -15.35
C ALA A 151 0.81 4.25 -16.06
N ASN A 152 1.90 4.60 -16.71
CA ASN A 152 2.84 3.63 -17.25
C ASN A 152 4.22 4.24 -17.49
N PHE A 153 5.24 3.36 -17.53
CA PHE A 153 6.62 3.71 -17.85
C PHE A 153 7.19 2.81 -18.93
N GLY A 154 7.42 3.35 -20.10
CA GLY A 154 8.08 2.66 -21.21
C GLY A 154 9.60 2.76 -21.10
N THR A 155 10.29 1.65 -20.92
CA THR A 155 11.76 1.62 -20.73
C THR A 155 12.46 1.04 -21.96
N PRO A 156 13.05 1.86 -22.84
CA PRO A 156 13.93 1.40 -23.90
C PRO A 156 15.33 1.09 -23.37
N PRO A 157 16.21 0.43 -24.15
CA PRO A 157 17.61 0.30 -23.83
C PRO A 157 18.32 1.64 -23.62
N ASP A 158 19.40 1.62 -22.85
CA ASP A 158 20.29 2.75 -22.56
C ASP A 158 20.67 3.56 -23.81
N GLY A 159 20.66 4.90 -23.70
CA GLY A 159 20.83 5.84 -24.81
C GLY A 159 19.53 6.16 -25.58
N GLN A 160 18.39 5.67 -25.13
CA GLN A 160 17.08 6.01 -25.66
C GLN A 160 16.18 6.48 -24.51
N SER A 161 15.52 7.64 -24.69
CA SER A 161 14.66 8.27 -23.66
C SER A 161 13.49 7.38 -23.29
N PRO A 162 13.33 7.03 -22.01
CA PRO A 162 12.11 6.41 -21.52
C PRO A 162 10.94 7.41 -21.50
N ARG A 163 9.74 6.89 -21.40
CA ARG A 163 8.52 7.68 -21.34
C ARG A 163 7.68 7.28 -20.13
N MET A 164 7.35 8.25 -19.28
CA MET A 164 6.37 8.15 -18.22
C MET A 164 5.08 8.84 -18.68
N GLN A 165 3.94 8.15 -18.59
CA GLN A 165 2.63 8.72 -18.91
C GLN A 165 1.77 8.68 -17.64
N MET A 166 1.35 9.86 -17.20
CA MET A 166 0.51 10.01 -16.02
C MET A 166 -0.90 10.41 -16.46
N PHE A 167 -1.88 9.61 -16.07
CA PHE A 167 -3.25 9.84 -16.49
C PHE A 167 -4.10 10.48 -15.41
N VAL A 168 -5.17 11.14 -15.83
CA VAL A 168 -6.22 11.58 -14.92
C VAL A 168 -7.08 10.38 -14.51
N TRP A 169 -7.30 10.24 -13.22
CA TRP A 169 -8.19 9.22 -12.66
C TRP A 169 -9.60 9.78 -12.52
N THR A 170 -10.52 9.15 -13.20
CA THR A 170 -11.95 9.52 -13.17
C THR A 170 -12.61 8.97 -11.90
N GLY A 171 -12.10 9.26 -10.75
CA GLY A 171 -12.44 8.75 -9.43
C GLY A 171 -13.70 7.91 -9.32
N SER A 172 -13.75 7.00 -8.38
CA SER A 172 -14.98 6.24 -8.03
C SER A 172 -16.10 7.16 -7.51
N GLY A 173 -15.89 8.48 -7.54
CA GLY A 173 -16.78 9.48 -7.01
C GLY A 173 -16.93 9.45 -5.48
N ALA A 174 -16.10 8.68 -4.78
CA ALA A 174 -16.06 8.71 -3.34
C ALA A 174 -15.14 9.85 -2.90
N SER A 175 -15.71 10.89 -2.33
CA SER A 175 -14.94 11.91 -1.61
C SER A 175 -14.95 11.58 -0.12
N ARG A 176 -13.83 11.86 0.57
CA ARG A 176 -13.80 11.75 2.03
C ARG A 176 -14.55 12.92 2.61
N MET A 177 -15.67 12.64 3.22
CA MET A 177 -16.50 13.69 3.80
C MET A 177 -16.94 13.37 5.23
N ILE A 178 -16.43 12.31 5.85
CA ILE A 178 -16.79 11.96 7.22
C ILE A 178 -15.61 11.44 8.03
N THR A 179 -15.38 12.06 9.20
CA THR A 179 -14.58 11.49 10.28
C THR A 179 -15.50 11.14 11.41
N VAL A 180 -15.60 9.86 11.79
CA VAL A 180 -16.25 9.47 13.04
C VAL A 180 -15.30 9.81 14.18
N THR A 181 -15.74 10.63 15.13
CA THR A 181 -14.91 11.16 16.23
C THR A 181 -15.20 10.48 17.58
N ASN A 182 -16.29 9.73 17.68
CA ASN A 182 -16.68 8.94 18.84
C ASN A 182 -17.69 7.86 18.42
N PRO A 183 -17.66 6.63 18.98
CA PRO A 183 -16.70 6.11 19.96
C PRO A 183 -15.40 5.64 19.32
N SER A 184 -14.33 5.50 20.12
CA SER A 184 -12.99 5.15 19.68
C SER A 184 -12.86 3.84 18.90
N GLU A 185 -13.80 2.89 19.07
CA GLU A 185 -13.78 1.61 18.37
C GLU A 185 -14.15 1.71 16.87
N ILE A 186 -14.77 2.82 16.47
CA ILE A 186 -15.10 3.13 15.08
C ILE A 186 -14.62 4.54 14.69
N GLU A 187 -13.71 5.12 15.49
CA GLU A 187 -13.06 6.39 15.16
C GLU A 187 -12.22 6.23 13.90
N GLY A 188 -12.30 7.23 13.01
CA GLY A 188 -11.55 7.22 11.78
C GLY A 188 -12.19 8.02 10.65
N GLU A 189 -11.43 8.21 9.59
CA GLU A 189 -11.88 8.84 8.35
C GLU A 189 -12.41 7.78 7.38
N TYR A 190 -13.54 8.08 6.73
CA TYR A 190 -14.21 7.13 5.86
C TYR A 190 -14.62 7.77 4.54
N ASN A 191 -14.47 7.00 3.47
CA ASN A 191 -14.93 7.38 2.15
C ASN A 191 -16.45 7.49 2.09
N THR A 192 -16.93 8.48 1.34
CA THR A 192 -18.37 8.71 1.12
C THR A 192 -18.67 8.93 -0.35
N GLY A 193 -19.89 8.59 -0.75
CA GLY A 193 -20.47 9.05 -2.00
C GLY A 193 -21.28 10.33 -1.76
N ARG A 194 -21.45 11.16 -2.80
CA ARG A 194 -22.25 12.39 -2.74
C ARG A 194 -23.45 12.37 -3.67
N GLY A 195 -24.47 13.16 -3.32
CA GLY A 195 -25.57 13.46 -4.20
C GLY A 195 -25.22 14.57 -5.20
N ASN A 196 -25.87 14.56 -6.36
CA ASN A 196 -25.80 15.68 -7.33
C ASN A 196 -26.79 16.81 -6.99
N PHE A 197 -27.32 16.86 -5.78
CA PHE A 197 -28.32 17.83 -5.34
C PHE A 197 -28.06 18.27 -3.89
N GLY A 198 -28.60 19.43 -3.53
CA GLY A 198 -28.33 20.06 -2.23
C GLY A 198 -26.94 20.70 -2.16
N PRO A 199 -26.62 21.38 -1.03
CA PRO A 199 -25.30 21.95 -0.84
C PRO A 199 -24.25 20.86 -0.63
N ILE A 200 -23.02 21.15 -1.04
CA ILE A 200 -21.83 20.35 -0.71
C ILE A 200 -21.49 20.60 0.76
N VAL A 201 -20.89 19.63 1.44
CA VAL A 201 -20.31 19.86 2.77
C VAL A 201 -19.23 20.94 2.64
N PRO A 202 -19.18 21.94 3.54
CA PRO A 202 -18.24 23.05 3.39
C PRO A 202 -16.77 22.59 3.43
N GLN A 203 -15.92 23.17 2.59
CA GLN A 203 -14.49 22.95 2.55
C GLN A 203 -13.74 23.66 3.70
N ASP A 204 -14.16 24.87 4.01
CA ASP A 204 -13.46 25.74 4.97
C ASP A 204 -13.97 25.61 6.41
N THR A 205 -15.05 24.86 6.63
CA THR A 205 -15.68 24.69 7.94
C THR A 205 -16.15 23.25 8.14
N VAL A 206 -15.78 22.68 9.27
CA VAL A 206 -16.24 21.35 9.68
C VAL A 206 -17.67 21.44 10.19
N LEU A 207 -18.57 20.60 9.67
CA LEU A 207 -19.91 20.42 10.19
C LEU A 207 -19.91 19.27 11.22
N SER A 208 -19.74 19.59 12.49
CA SER A 208 -19.72 18.60 13.57
C SER A 208 -21.10 18.33 14.13
N GLY A 209 -21.40 17.07 14.44
CA GLY A 209 -22.68 16.72 15.07
C GLY A 209 -22.78 15.30 15.59
N GLU A 210 -23.76 15.08 16.46
CA GLU A 210 -24.19 13.76 16.89
C GLU A 210 -24.99 13.09 15.76
N ILE A 211 -24.70 11.81 15.49
CA ILE A 211 -25.46 11.00 14.53
C ILE A 211 -26.67 10.38 15.23
N VAL A 212 -27.82 10.50 14.64
CA VAL A 212 -29.07 9.92 15.17
C VAL A 212 -29.86 9.20 14.09
N ILE A 213 -30.51 8.10 14.46
CA ILE A 213 -31.39 7.35 13.55
C ILE A 213 -32.63 8.19 13.28
N ALA A 214 -32.88 8.55 12.03
CA ALA A 214 -34.17 9.11 11.63
C ALA A 214 -35.17 7.95 11.39
N LEU A 215 -36.26 7.95 12.15
CA LEU A 215 -37.30 6.94 12.06
C LEU A 215 -38.52 7.49 11.32
N ASP A 216 -39.03 6.74 10.37
CA ASP A 216 -40.31 7.01 9.70
C ASP A 216 -41.38 5.99 10.08
N ASN A 217 -42.65 6.25 9.76
CA ASN A 217 -43.79 5.59 10.43
C ASN A 217 -44.36 4.39 9.68
N ALA A 218 -43.94 4.09 8.49
CA ALA A 218 -44.60 3.07 7.69
C ALA A 218 -43.64 2.43 6.69
N GLY A 219 -44.03 1.33 6.13
CA GLY A 219 -43.21 0.60 5.17
C GLY A 219 -42.54 -0.63 5.76
N ASN A 220 -41.70 -1.27 4.93
CA ASN A 220 -40.95 -2.46 5.34
C ASN A 220 -39.62 -2.13 6.04
N ASP A 221 -39.17 -0.88 5.98
CA ASP A 221 -37.95 -0.39 6.64
C ASP A 221 -38.25 0.96 7.32
N PRO A 222 -38.41 1.00 8.66
CA PRO A 222 -38.74 2.21 9.40
C PRO A 222 -37.59 3.23 9.51
N ASN A 223 -36.56 3.05 8.75
CA ASN A 223 -35.36 3.92 8.75
C ASN A 223 -34.87 4.20 7.32
N ASP A 224 -35.74 4.19 6.33
CA ASP A 224 -35.34 4.48 4.95
C ASP A 224 -35.62 5.94 4.52
N GLY A 225 -36.28 6.72 5.36
CA GLY A 225 -36.56 8.16 5.16
C GLY A 225 -37.56 8.45 4.05
N CYS A 226 -38.41 7.49 3.66
CA CYS A 226 -39.39 7.69 2.60
C CYS A 226 -40.68 8.32 3.09
N GLU A 227 -41.05 8.11 4.35
CA GLU A 227 -42.24 8.66 4.97
C GLU A 227 -41.93 9.82 5.93
N LEU A 228 -42.90 10.31 6.62
CA LEU A 228 -42.75 11.39 7.61
C LEU A 228 -41.87 10.91 8.79
N ILE A 229 -40.83 11.66 9.12
CA ILE A 229 -39.97 11.36 10.27
C ILE A 229 -40.80 11.54 11.57
N ILE A 230 -40.89 10.47 12.37
CA ILE A 230 -41.70 10.42 13.59
C ILE A 230 -40.95 10.80 14.87
N ASN A 231 -39.64 10.94 14.80
CA ASN A 231 -38.77 11.37 15.91
C ASN A 231 -38.07 12.72 15.67
N PRO A 232 -38.74 13.77 15.17
CA PRO A 232 -38.11 15.03 14.78
C PRO A 232 -37.42 15.73 15.95
N ALA A 233 -37.86 15.56 17.17
CA ALA A 233 -37.22 16.14 18.35
C ALA A 233 -35.80 15.57 18.60
N GLN A 234 -35.55 14.34 18.17
CA GLN A 234 -34.23 13.71 18.27
C GLN A 234 -33.31 14.09 17.07
N VAL A 235 -33.90 14.31 15.90
CA VAL A 235 -33.23 14.63 14.65
C VAL A 235 -32.83 16.12 14.58
N ASN A 236 -33.63 17.00 15.19
CA ASN A 236 -33.44 18.45 15.11
C ASN A 236 -32.05 18.88 15.61
N GLY A 237 -31.30 19.57 14.77
CA GLY A 237 -29.96 20.06 15.06
C GLY A 237 -28.84 18.98 15.03
N LYS A 238 -29.15 17.77 14.54
CA LYS A 238 -28.22 16.64 14.50
C LYS A 238 -28.05 16.09 13.06
N ILE A 239 -27.11 15.18 12.89
CA ILE A 239 -26.88 14.45 11.64
C ILE A 239 -27.82 13.25 11.61
N ALA A 240 -28.75 13.23 10.65
CA ALA A 240 -29.67 12.11 10.49
C ALA A 240 -28.99 10.95 9.74
N ILE A 241 -29.15 9.71 10.24
CA ILE A 241 -28.73 8.53 9.49
C ILE A 241 -29.95 7.71 9.06
N ILE A 242 -29.96 7.34 7.75
CA ILE A 242 -31.02 6.56 7.11
C ILE A 242 -30.42 5.47 6.21
N ARG A 243 -31.26 4.53 5.76
CA ARG A 243 -30.86 3.47 4.83
C ARG A 243 -31.25 3.78 3.39
N LYS A 244 -30.41 3.35 2.46
CA LYS A 244 -30.76 3.29 1.05
C LYS A 244 -31.92 2.32 0.84
N SER A 245 -32.95 2.76 0.13
CA SER A 245 -34.02 1.93 -0.40
C SER A 245 -34.37 2.39 -1.81
N ASN A 246 -35.12 1.60 -2.54
CA ASN A 246 -35.67 1.96 -3.86
C ASN A 246 -37.12 2.41 -3.79
N THR A 247 -37.66 2.70 -2.60
CA THR A 247 -39.06 3.02 -2.35
C THR A 247 -39.39 4.46 -2.74
N CYS A 248 -38.44 5.38 -2.56
CA CYS A 248 -38.55 6.78 -2.96
C CYS A 248 -37.19 7.32 -3.45
N SER A 249 -37.18 8.53 -3.97
CA SER A 249 -35.98 9.17 -4.48
C SER A 249 -35.03 9.59 -3.35
N TYR A 250 -33.74 9.74 -3.65
CA TYR A 250 -32.76 10.22 -2.65
C TYR A 250 -33.08 11.64 -2.17
N SER A 251 -33.56 12.52 -3.07
CA SER A 251 -33.96 13.88 -2.69
C SER A 251 -35.16 13.88 -1.73
N ASP A 252 -36.13 12.98 -1.92
CA ASP A 252 -37.29 12.88 -1.02
C ASP A 252 -36.86 12.46 0.38
N LYS A 253 -35.90 11.50 0.48
CA LYS A 253 -35.34 11.04 1.77
C LYS A 253 -34.65 12.19 2.52
N VAL A 254 -33.84 12.97 1.81
CA VAL A 254 -33.10 14.09 2.42
C VAL A 254 -34.07 15.22 2.79
N GLU A 255 -35.10 15.49 1.99
CA GLU A 255 -36.14 16.48 2.28
C GLU A 255 -36.86 16.15 3.58
N LYS A 256 -37.26 14.87 3.80
CA LYS A 256 -37.94 14.45 5.04
C LYS A 256 -37.09 14.64 6.29
N CYS A 257 -35.79 14.36 6.18
CA CYS A 257 -34.86 14.61 7.29
C CYS A 257 -34.62 16.11 7.51
N GLN A 258 -34.54 16.92 6.42
CA GLN A 258 -34.48 18.37 6.50
C GLN A 258 -35.72 18.97 7.19
N ASP A 259 -36.91 18.52 6.82
CA ASP A 259 -38.17 18.96 7.42
C ASP A 259 -38.25 18.59 8.92
N ALA A 260 -37.55 17.53 9.34
CA ALA A 260 -37.40 17.15 10.75
C ALA A 260 -36.30 17.95 11.48
N GLY A 261 -35.60 18.87 10.77
CA GLY A 261 -34.61 19.76 11.36
C GLY A 261 -33.18 19.19 11.39
N ALA A 262 -32.88 18.14 10.62
CA ALA A 262 -31.51 17.65 10.47
C ALA A 262 -30.58 18.72 9.92
N ILE A 263 -29.29 18.71 10.31
CA ILE A 263 -28.25 19.58 9.77
C ILE A 263 -27.50 18.95 8.59
N ALA A 264 -27.54 17.63 8.50
CA ALA A 264 -27.01 16.82 7.39
C ALA A 264 -27.67 15.44 7.38
N VAL A 265 -27.52 14.70 6.28
CA VAL A 265 -28.04 13.34 6.14
C VAL A 265 -26.97 12.36 5.72
N ILE A 266 -26.80 11.27 6.46
CA ILE A 266 -25.99 10.12 6.10
C ILE A 266 -26.90 9.01 5.56
N ILE A 267 -26.62 8.53 4.34
CA ILE A 267 -27.35 7.43 3.71
C ILE A 267 -26.46 6.18 3.75
N ILE A 268 -26.90 5.10 4.35
CA ILE A 268 -26.18 3.83 4.36
C ILE A 268 -26.41 3.10 3.04
N ASN A 269 -25.36 2.76 2.30
CA ASN A 269 -25.45 1.87 1.15
C ASN A 269 -25.89 0.47 1.60
N ASN A 270 -26.95 -0.07 1.03
CA ASN A 270 -27.46 -1.42 1.35
C ASN A 270 -26.86 -2.52 0.47
N SER A 271 -26.07 -2.16 -0.54
CA SER A 271 -25.37 -3.10 -1.44
C SER A 271 -23.99 -3.46 -0.87
N LEU A 272 -23.44 -4.61 -1.30
CA LEU A 272 -22.04 -4.93 -1.04
C LEU A 272 -21.13 -3.96 -1.82
N GLY A 273 -20.01 -3.61 -1.21
CA GLY A 273 -19.06 -2.65 -1.75
C GLY A 273 -19.04 -1.32 -0.99
N GLY A 274 -18.26 -0.38 -1.50
CA GLY A 274 -18.06 0.95 -0.92
C GLY A 274 -19.27 1.88 -1.09
N PRO A 275 -19.15 3.14 -0.65
CA PRO A 275 -20.13 4.17 -0.94
C PRO A 275 -20.18 4.45 -2.45
N ILE A 276 -21.31 4.95 -2.94
CA ILE A 276 -21.50 5.31 -4.35
C ILE A 276 -22.04 6.74 -4.45
N ASN A 277 -21.68 7.44 -5.49
CA ASN A 277 -22.37 8.68 -5.86
C ASN A 277 -23.79 8.37 -6.29
N TYR A 278 -24.70 9.28 -6.01
CA TYR A 278 -26.12 9.10 -6.30
C TYR A 278 -26.72 10.39 -6.89
N SER A 279 -27.75 10.21 -7.70
CA SER A 279 -28.41 11.32 -8.35
C SER A 279 -29.91 11.32 -8.09
N SER A 280 -30.48 12.52 -7.97
CA SER A 280 -31.91 12.75 -7.86
C SER A 280 -32.24 14.18 -8.32
N THR A 281 -33.49 14.41 -8.68
CA THR A 281 -33.98 15.75 -9.00
C THR A 281 -34.94 16.17 -7.90
N PRO A 282 -34.56 17.11 -7.00
CA PRO A 282 -35.41 17.59 -5.93
C PRO A 282 -36.67 18.29 -6.44
N THR A 283 -37.79 18.04 -5.79
CA THR A 283 -39.05 18.78 -6.04
C THR A 283 -39.06 20.11 -5.27
N ASN A 284 -38.47 20.11 -4.07
CA ASN A 284 -38.29 21.29 -3.22
C ASN A 284 -36.81 21.57 -2.97
N PRO A 285 -36.45 22.82 -2.59
CA PRO A 285 -35.06 23.15 -2.31
C PRO A 285 -34.49 22.32 -1.15
N ILE A 286 -33.38 21.63 -1.39
CA ILE A 286 -32.57 20.98 -0.38
C ILE A 286 -31.47 21.95 0.07
N THR A 287 -31.43 22.26 1.36
CA THR A 287 -30.52 23.26 1.96
C THR A 287 -29.50 22.65 2.93
N ILE A 288 -29.56 21.34 3.15
CA ILE A 288 -28.60 20.60 3.97
C ILE A 288 -27.80 19.61 3.13
N PRO A 289 -26.53 19.35 3.46
CA PRO A 289 -25.71 18.37 2.74
C PRO A 289 -26.17 16.94 3.00
N SER A 290 -25.93 16.07 2.03
CA SER A 290 -26.13 14.63 2.19
C SER A 290 -24.97 13.84 1.60
N LEU A 291 -24.63 12.72 2.23
CA LEU A 291 -23.56 11.83 1.83
C LEU A 291 -23.96 10.36 2.01
N MET A 292 -23.30 9.46 1.30
CA MET A 292 -23.51 8.02 1.41
C MET A 292 -22.28 7.36 1.99
N ILE A 293 -22.46 6.48 2.99
CA ILE A 293 -21.41 5.65 3.59
C ILE A 293 -21.51 4.20 3.11
N SER A 294 -20.44 3.44 3.30
CA SER A 294 -20.44 2.01 3.01
C SER A 294 -21.43 1.25 3.90
N ARG A 295 -21.84 0.07 3.44
CA ARG A 295 -22.70 -0.83 4.23
C ARG A 295 -22.01 -1.27 5.54
N SER A 296 -20.71 -1.56 5.50
CA SER A 296 -19.93 -1.99 6.67
C SER A 296 -19.92 -0.93 7.76
N LEU A 297 -19.52 0.30 7.44
CA LEU A 297 -19.55 1.42 8.39
C LEU A 297 -20.97 1.70 8.90
N GLY A 298 -21.95 1.64 8.01
CA GLY A 298 -23.36 1.81 8.40
C GLY A 298 -23.83 0.78 9.42
N ILE A 299 -23.43 -0.47 9.28
CA ILE A 299 -23.74 -1.54 10.26
C ILE A 299 -23.08 -1.23 11.61
N GLU A 300 -21.84 -0.81 11.63
CA GLU A 300 -21.11 -0.47 12.86
C GLU A 300 -21.72 0.73 13.58
N ILE A 301 -22.00 1.82 12.88
CA ILE A 301 -22.68 3.00 13.46
C ILE A 301 -24.06 2.61 14.01
N MET A 302 -24.86 1.89 13.23
CA MET A 302 -26.20 1.48 13.67
C MET A 302 -26.15 0.56 14.88
N ALA A 303 -25.15 -0.32 15.00
CA ALA A 303 -24.96 -1.17 16.17
C ALA A 303 -24.67 -0.35 17.44
N LYS A 304 -23.83 0.68 17.35
CA LYS A 304 -23.53 1.61 18.46
C LYS A 304 -24.78 2.41 18.87
N LEU A 305 -25.49 3.00 17.91
CA LEU A 305 -26.70 3.78 18.17
C LEU A 305 -27.81 2.92 18.80
N ASN A 306 -28.01 1.69 18.33
CA ASN A 306 -28.98 0.75 18.92
C ASN A 306 -28.57 0.28 20.33
N ALA A 307 -27.31 0.32 20.68
CA ALA A 307 -26.78 0.07 22.02
C ALA A 307 -26.85 1.33 22.93
N ASN A 308 -27.41 2.44 22.45
CA ASN A 308 -27.45 3.75 23.09
C ASN A 308 -26.04 4.33 23.37
N VAL A 309 -25.09 4.02 22.53
CA VAL A 309 -23.77 4.66 22.51
C VAL A 309 -23.84 5.89 21.61
N GLU A 310 -23.41 7.04 22.13
CA GLU A 310 -23.35 8.27 21.36
C GLU A 310 -22.31 8.13 20.25
N VAL A 311 -22.71 8.47 19.02
CA VAL A 311 -21.81 8.52 17.85
C VAL A 311 -21.75 9.96 17.37
N THR A 312 -20.55 10.51 17.27
CA THR A 312 -20.32 11.86 16.73
C THR A 312 -19.45 11.79 15.49
N ALA A 313 -19.68 12.72 14.58
CA ALA A 313 -18.89 12.82 13.37
C ALA A 313 -18.67 14.28 12.95
N ASP A 314 -17.57 14.47 12.24
CA ASP A 314 -17.22 15.68 11.51
C ASP A 314 -17.43 15.42 10.02
N LEU A 315 -18.22 16.27 9.39
CA LEU A 315 -18.45 16.27 7.96
C LEU A 315 -17.68 17.45 7.35
N PHE A 316 -16.84 17.17 6.38
CA PHE A 316 -16.07 18.17 5.65
C PHE A 316 -15.75 17.66 4.25
N ASP A 317 -15.62 18.57 3.29
CA ASP A 317 -15.12 18.24 1.95
C ASP A 317 -13.62 18.56 1.91
N ARG A 318 -12.79 17.57 1.65
CA ARG A 318 -11.35 17.78 1.49
C ARG A 318 -10.96 18.31 0.11
N GLY A 319 -11.94 18.56 -0.73
CA GLY A 319 -11.71 19.23 -1.98
C GLY A 319 -11.11 18.38 -3.12
N TRP A 320 -11.17 17.05 -3.03
CA TRP A 320 -10.64 16.15 -4.06
C TRP A 320 -11.70 15.20 -4.62
N GLY A 321 -12.97 15.64 -4.70
CA GLY A 321 -14.12 14.79 -5.06
C GLY A 321 -14.41 14.66 -6.56
N GLY A 322 -13.52 15.17 -7.43
CA GLY A 322 -13.61 15.10 -8.89
C GLY A 322 -12.69 14.05 -9.51
N ALA A 323 -12.25 14.31 -10.72
CA ALA A 323 -11.12 13.60 -11.31
C ALA A 323 -9.86 13.88 -10.50
N THR A 324 -9.06 12.85 -10.23
CA THR A 324 -7.82 12.96 -9.47
C THR A 324 -6.63 12.87 -10.41
N ASP A 325 -5.65 13.71 -10.20
CA ASP A 325 -4.46 13.80 -11.05
C ASP A 325 -3.33 12.95 -10.47
N SER A 326 -2.92 11.90 -11.18
CA SER A 326 -1.81 11.06 -10.73
C SER A 326 -0.45 11.76 -10.73
N ASP A 327 -0.32 12.90 -11.39
CA ASP A 327 0.88 13.75 -11.29
C ASP A 327 1.13 14.29 -9.87
N LEU A 328 0.15 14.17 -8.98
CA LEU A 328 0.22 14.57 -7.58
C LEU A 328 0.34 13.39 -6.61
N ASP A 329 0.32 12.16 -7.11
CA ASP A 329 0.52 10.93 -6.32
C ASP A 329 1.99 10.51 -6.42
N ASN A 330 2.79 10.92 -5.44
CA ASN A 330 4.22 10.61 -5.41
C ASN A 330 4.50 9.10 -5.33
N GLY A 331 3.58 8.35 -4.71
CA GLY A 331 3.65 6.89 -4.67
C GLY A 331 3.56 6.27 -6.06
N ILE A 332 2.63 6.75 -6.91
CA ILE A 332 2.51 6.30 -8.31
C ILE A 332 3.68 6.80 -9.16
N ILE A 333 4.09 8.08 -9.05
CA ILE A 333 5.25 8.58 -9.81
C ILE A 333 6.50 7.78 -9.50
N ALA A 334 6.75 7.50 -8.23
CA ALA A 334 7.88 6.69 -7.80
C ALA A 334 7.77 5.22 -8.27
N HIS A 335 6.55 4.64 -8.25
CA HIS A 335 6.28 3.31 -8.81
C HIS A 335 6.65 3.24 -10.30
N GLU A 336 6.19 4.19 -11.08
CA GLU A 336 6.49 4.25 -12.52
C GLU A 336 7.99 4.43 -12.78
N TYR A 337 8.66 5.29 -12.02
CA TYR A 337 10.12 5.42 -12.12
C TYR A 337 10.83 4.12 -11.73
N GLY A 338 10.30 3.38 -10.76
CA GLY A 338 10.74 2.05 -10.34
C GLY A 338 10.73 1.01 -11.47
N HIS A 339 9.77 1.10 -12.43
CA HIS A 339 9.82 0.30 -13.66
C HIS A 339 11.05 0.64 -14.50
N GLY A 340 11.40 1.92 -14.61
CA GLY A 340 12.61 2.36 -15.29
C GLY A 340 13.86 1.74 -14.69
N ILE A 341 14.01 1.86 -13.35
CA ILE A 341 15.12 1.31 -12.59
C ILE A 341 15.22 -0.21 -12.79
N SER A 342 14.15 -0.93 -12.50
CA SER A 342 14.14 -2.40 -12.53
C SER A 342 14.40 -2.97 -13.92
N ASN A 343 13.86 -2.35 -14.97
CA ASN A 343 14.06 -2.77 -16.35
C ASN A 343 15.51 -2.50 -16.84
N ARG A 344 16.16 -1.40 -16.40
CA ARG A 344 17.55 -1.10 -16.78
C ARG A 344 18.56 -1.94 -15.99
N LEU A 345 18.30 -2.21 -14.72
CA LEU A 345 19.21 -2.98 -13.87
C LEU A 345 19.12 -4.49 -14.15
N THR A 346 17.92 -5.05 -14.34
CA THR A 346 17.75 -6.49 -14.57
C THR A 346 18.24 -6.91 -15.96
N GLY A 347 19.31 -7.67 -16.00
CA GLY A 347 19.97 -8.08 -17.25
C GLY A 347 20.88 -7.01 -17.85
N GLY A 348 20.98 -5.84 -17.22
CA GLY A 348 21.83 -4.72 -17.60
C GLY A 348 21.18 -3.72 -18.55
N PRO A 349 21.74 -2.51 -18.70
CA PRO A 349 21.10 -1.36 -19.33
C PRO A 349 20.75 -1.56 -20.82
N ALA A 350 21.42 -2.46 -21.51
CA ALA A 350 21.13 -2.80 -22.91
C ALA A 350 19.98 -3.80 -23.09
N ALA A 351 19.47 -4.40 -22.00
CA ALA A 351 18.52 -5.51 -22.03
C ALA A 351 17.20 -5.19 -21.30
N ALA A 352 16.61 -4.03 -21.57
CA ALA A 352 15.44 -3.48 -20.87
C ALA A 352 14.11 -4.27 -20.98
N SER A 353 14.14 -5.53 -21.40
CA SER A 353 12.96 -6.40 -21.54
C SER A 353 13.06 -7.69 -20.72
N CYS A 354 13.88 -7.72 -19.68
CA CYS A 354 14.13 -8.89 -18.84
C CYS A 354 13.05 -9.20 -17.79
N LEU A 355 12.01 -8.40 -17.68
CA LEU A 355 10.90 -8.60 -16.72
C LEU A 355 9.58 -8.84 -17.45
N GLN A 356 9.53 -9.88 -18.34
CA GLN A 356 8.34 -10.19 -19.14
C GLN A 356 7.78 -11.59 -18.86
N ASN A 357 8.38 -12.36 -17.98
CA ASN A 357 7.98 -13.72 -17.61
C ASN A 357 6.74 -13.73 -16.70
N ALA A 358 6.15 -14.92 -16.47
CA ALA A 358 4.90 -15.03 -15.68
C ALA A 358 5.08 -14.71 -14.18
N GLU A 359 6.28 -14.96 -13.64
CA GLU A 359 6.64 -14.60 -12.26
C GLU A 359 7.39 -13.26 -12.18
N GLN A 360 7.28 -12.43 -13.20
CA GLN A 360 7.98 -11.15 -13.22
C GLN A 360 7.62 -10.27 -12.02
N MET A 361 8.65 -9.70 -11.42
CA MET A 361 8.55 -8.89 -10.21
C MET A 361 8.46 -7.39 -10.49
N GLY A 362 8.36 -6.96 -11.76
CA GLY A 362 8.42 -5.56 -12.19
C GLY A 362 7.48 -4.63 -11.42
N GLU A 363 6.22 -5.03 -11.28
CA GLU A 363 5.23 -4.30 -10.48
C GLU A 363 5.61 -4.22 -8.99
N GLY A 364 6.22 -5.27 -8.47
CA GLY A 364 6.65 -5.31 -7.07
C GLY A 364 7.87 -4.44 -6.78
N TRP A 365 8.77 -4.32 -7.74
CA TRP A 365 9.88 -3.36 -7.67
C TRP A 365 9.35 -1.92 -7.68
N GLY A 366 8.35 -1.62 -8.53
CA GLY A 366 7.70 -0.32 -8.57
C GLY A 366 6.99 0.01 -7.26
N ASP A 367 6.15 -0.89 -6.75
CA ASP A 367 5.46 -0.71 -5.46
C ASP A 367 6.45 -0.50 -4.31
N TYR A 368 7.53 -1.30 -4.26
CA TYR A 368 8.57 -1.15 -3.27
C TYR A 368 9.20 0.24 -3.28
N VAL A 369 9.55 0.74 -4.47
CA VAL A 369 10.15 2.07 -4.65
C VAL A 369 9.19 3.16 -4.14
N GLY A 370 7.90 3.10 -4.51
CA GLY A 370 6.90 4.05 -4.02
C GLY A 370 6.74 4.02 -2.51
N LEU A 371 6.73 2.82 -1.91
CA LEU A 371 6.55 2.65 -0.46
C LEU A 371 7.77 3.14 0.33
N VAL A 372 9.00 2.79 -0.08
CA VAL A 372 10.19 3.05 0.73
C VAL A 372 10.55 4.54 0.80
N VAL A 373 10.32 5.30 -0.29
CA VAL A 373 10.64 6.74 -0.33
C VAL A 373 9.58 7.61 0.37
N THR A 374 8.45 7.01 0.75
CA THR A 374 7.35 7.70 1.43
C THR A 374 7.16 7.23 2.89
N ILE A 375 8.15 6.56 3.49
CA ILE A 375 8.13 6.24 4.93
C ILE A 375 8.34 7.52 5.73
N GLU A 376 7.50 7.74 6.74
CA GLU A 376 7.58 8.86 7.70
C GLU A 376 8.20 8.39 9.03
N ASP A 377 8.69 9.34 9.83
CA ASP A 377 9.43 9.08 11.09
C ASP A 377 8.62 8.28 12.14
N ASP A 378 7.30 8.40 12.12
CA ASP A 378 6.37 7.75 13.06
C ASP A 378 5.68 6.50 12.51
N ASP A 379 5.92 6.15 11.26
CA ASP A 379 5.41 4.91 10.64
C ASP A 379 5.90 3.67 11.38
N GLN A 380 5.07 2.63 11.39
CA GLN A 380 5.39 1.31 11.92
C GLN A 380 5.17 0.23 10.85
N GLY A 381 5.95 -0.84 10.89
CA GLY A 381 5.82 -1.92 9.91
C GLY A 381 4.45 -2.58 9.86
N GLU A 382 3.71 -2.57 10.96
CA GLU A 382 2.36 -3.12 11.08
C GLU A 382 1.27 -2.19 10.53
N ASP A 383 1.59 -0.91 10.25
CA ASP A 383 0.66 0.04 9.68
C ASP A 383 0.24 -0.38 8.27
N LYS A 384 -0.95 0.05 7.90
CA LYS A 384 -1.49 -0.21 6.57
C LYS A 384 -0.98 0.84 5.61
N ARG A 385 -0.32 0.41 4.54
CA ARG A 385 0.15 1.28 3.47
C ARG A 385 -0.36 0.79 2.11
N GLY A 386 -1.00 1.65 1.36
CA GLY A 386 -1.48 1.36 0.00
C GLY A 386 -0.61 2.03 -1.06
N ILE A 387 -0.73 1.62 -2.31
CA ILE A 387 -0.23 2.34 -3.48
C ILE A 387 -1.42 2.95 -4.20
N GLY A 388 -1.31 4.24 -4.60
CA GLY A 388 -2.37 4.93 -5.31
C GLY A 388 -3.61 5.23 -4.46
N VAL A 389 -3.45 5.37 -3.15
CA VAL A 389 -4.55 5.70 -2.24
C VAL A 389 -5.12 7.09 -2.54
N PHE A 390 -4.29 8.04 -2.98
CA PHE A 390 -4.75 9.37 -3.39
C PHE A 390 -5.66 9.31 -4.61
N VAL A 391 -5.23 8.63 -5.68
CA VAL A 391 -6.04 8.51 -6.90
C VAL A 391 -7.31 7.68 -6.70
N GLN A 392 -7.36 6.85 -5.66
CA GLN A 392 -8.57 6.13 -5.23
C GLN A 392 -9.42 6.92 -4.24
N ASN A 393 -9.01 8.12 -3.84
CA ASN A 393 -9.65 8.91 -2.79
C ASN A 393 -9.77 8.13 -1.47
N GLU A 394 -8.73 7.38 -1.10
CA GLU A 394 -8.65 6.62 0.15
C GLU A 394 -7.77 7.32 1.19
N THR A 395 -7.85 6.91 2.44
CA THR A 395 -6.90 7.30 3.48
C THR A 395 -5.54 6.65 3.24
N SER A 396 -4.47 7.13 3.86
CA SER A 396 -3.15 6.50 3.83
C SER A 396 -3.20 5.02 4.26
N ALA A 397 -4.15 4.64 5.12
CA ALA A 397 -4.43 3.27 5.54
C ALA A 397 -5.29 2.46 4.56
N GLY A 398 -5.66 3.04 3.40
CA GLY A 398 -6.43 2.36 2.35
C GLY A 398 -5.64 1.24 1.66
N GLY A 399 -6.35 0.42 0.88
CA GLY A 399 -5.72 -0.62 0.06
C GLY A 399 -5.11 -0.10 -1.23
N GLY A 400 -5.59 1.05 -1.69
CA GLY A 400 -5.24 1.62 -2.99
C GLY A 400 -5.63 0.69 -4.14
N ILE A 401 -4.72 0.52 -5.07
CA ILE A 401 -4.93 -0.28 -6.29
C ILE A 401 -4.48 -1.75 -6.14
N ARG A 402 -4.13 -2.21 -4.94
CA ARG A 402 -3.66 -3.58 -4.67
C ARG A 402 -4.71 -4.40 -3.89
N PRO A 403 -4.58 -5.74 -3.85
CA PRO A 403 -5.57 -6.63 -3.20
C PRO A 403 -5.77 -6.35 -1.70
N THR A 404 -4.72 -5.98 -0.98
CA THR A 404 -4.75 -5.52 0.41
C THR A 404 -3.66 -4.47 0.62
N PRO A 405 -3.75 -3.65 1.69
CA PRO A 405 -2.62 -2.80 2.07
C PRO A 405 -1.36 -3.60 2.33
N TYR A 406 -0.20 -3.01 2.11
CA TYR A 406 1.08 -3.51 2.61
C TYR A 406 1.14 -3.36 4.13
N SER A 407 1.65 -4.37 4.79
CA SER A 407 1.84 -4.41 6.25
C SER A 407 2.68 -5.62 6.62
N THR A 408 3.50 -5.52 7.64
CA THR A 408 4.20 -6.68 8.21
C THR A 408 3.27 -7.58 9.02
N SER A 409 2.06 -7.10 9.39
CA SER A 409 1.06 -7.87 10.12
C SER A 409 0.32 -8.85 9.20
N PHE A 410 0.37 -10.15 9.52
CA PHE A 410 -0.42 -11.18 8.82
C PHE A 410 -1.93 -11.01 8.97
N ASN A 411 -2.40 -10.24 9.95
CA ASN A 411 -3.83 -9.91 10.08
C ASN A 411 -4.29 -8.91 9.01
N VAL A 412 -3.38 -8.10 8.47
CA VAL A 412 -3.62 -7.13 7.41
C VAL A 412 -3.28 -7.72 6.04
N ASN A 413 -2.08 -8.27 5.91
CA ASN A 413 -1.57 -8.85 4.68
C ASN A 413 -1.03 -10.26 4.95
N SER A 414 -1.86 -11.26 4.66
CA SER A 414 -1.55 -12.68 4.87
C SER A 414 -0.86 -13.35 3.67
N SER A 415 -0.44 -12.58 2.68
CA SER A 415 0.16 -13.13 1.45
C SER A 415 1.48 -13.82 1.72
N THR A 416 1.63 -14.99 1.09
CA THR A 416 2.86 -15.78 1.05
C THR A 416 3.21 -16.11 -0.39
N TYR A 417 4.30 -16.80 -0.63
CA TYR A 417 4.71 -17.18 -1.98
C TYR A 417 3.62 -17.98 -2.71
N ALA A 418 2.91 -18.88 -2.02
CA ALA A 418 1.80 -19.63 -2.61
C ALA A 418 0.62 -18.75 -3.05
N THR A 419 0.54 -17.49 -2.62
CA THR A 419 -0.49 -16.56 -3.09
C THR A 419 -0.40 -16.34 -4.60
N THR A 420 0.78 -16.47 -5.22
CA THR A 420 0.95 -16.39 -6.69
C THR A 420 0.17 -17.47 -7.43
N ASN A 421 -0.15 -18.61 -6.79
CA ASN A 421 -0.99 -19.68 -7.35
C ASN A 421 -2.47 -19.28 -7.48
N ASN A 422 -2.92 -18.27 -6.74
CA ASN A 422 -4.32 -17.86 -6.75
C ASN A 422 -4.68 -17.25 -8.12
N PRO A 423 -5.57 -17.87 -8.91
CA PRO A 423 -5.94 -17.36 -10.22
C PRO A 423 -6.70 -16.03 -10.16
N SER A 424 -7.20 -15.63 -8.97
CA SER A 424 -7.94 -14.38 -8.79
C SER A 424 -7.02 -13.15 -8.68
N ILE A 425 -5.73 -13.32 -8.37
CA ILE A 425 -4.81 -12.19 -8.44
C ILE A 425 -4.36 -11.92 -9.88
N SER A 426 -4.27 -10.66 -10.22
CA SER A 426 -3.90 -10.23 -11.58
C SER A 426 -2.44 -10.57 -11.90
N GLN A 427 -2.14 -10.63 -13.19
CA GLN A 427 -0.77 -10.66 -13.71
C GLN A 427 -0.63 -9.46 -14.66
N PRO A 428 0.43 -8.64 -14.50
CA PRO A 428 1.56 -8.77 -13.58
C PRO A 428 1.33 -8.22 -12.16
N HIS A 429 0.36 -7.32 -11.93
CA HIS A 429 0.21 -6.52 -10.71
C HIS A 429 0.09 -7.37 -9.43
N GLY A 430 -0.77 -8.41 -9.42
CA GLY A 430 -0.94 -9.27 -8.24
C GLY A 430 0.29 -10.13 -7.95
N ILE A 431 1.08 -10.50 -8.97
CA ILE A 431 2.36 -11.19 -8.78
C ILE A 431 3.36 -10.24 -8.11
N GLY A 432 3.49 -9.02 -8.66
CA GLY A 432 4.36 -8.00 -8.08
C GLY A 432 3.97 -7.60 -6.65
N TYR A 433 2.67 -7.53 -6.36
CA TYR A 433 2.17 -7.29 -5.00
C TYR A 433 2.70 -8.32 -3.99
N VAL A 434 2.74 -9.61 -4.34
CA VAL A 434 3.31 -10.64 -3.45
C VAL A 434 4.81 -10.42 -3.23
N TRP A 435 5.54 -10.03 -4.28
CA TRP A 435 6.97 -9.71 -4.18
C TRP A 435 7.23 -8.49 -3.30
N ALA A 436 6.53 -7.38 -3.54
CA ALA A 436 6.68 -6.16 -2.74
C ALA A 436 6.32 -6.37 -1.26
N THR A 437 5.38 -7.28 -0.96
CA THR A 437 5.07 -7.66 0.43
C THR A 437 6.28 -8.24 1.15
N MET A 438 7.10 -9.05 0.46
CA MET A 438 8.33 -9.61 1.04
C MET A 438 9.41 -8.54 1.22
N LEU A 439 9.53 -7.62 0.27
CA LEU A 439 10.47 -6.49 0.35
C LEU A 439 10.08 -5.50 1.45
N TRP A 440 8.79 -5.30 1.68
CA TRP A 440 8.27 -4.49 2.77
C TRP A 440 8.62 -5.08 4.14
N ASP A 441 8.43 -6.40 4.30
CA ASP A 441 8.86 -7.11 5.51
C ASP A 441 10.40 -6.99 5.70
N LEU A 442 11.20 -7.06 4.62
CA LEU A 442 12.65 -6.89 4.68
C LEU A 442 13.05 -5.49 5.13
N THR A 443 12.42 -4.47 4.57
CA THR A 443 12.67 -3.06 4.91
C THR A 443 12.44 -2.81 6.39
N TRP A 444 11.29 -3.20 6.90
CA TRP A 444 10.95 -3.00 8.30
C TRP A 444 11.83 -3.83 9.24
N ARG A 445 12.22 -5.03 8.85
CA ARG A 445 13.14 -5.84 9.64
C ARG A 445 14.53 -5.21 9.74
N LEU A 446 14.98 -4.54 8.68
CA LEU A 446 16.23 -3.76 8.69
C LEU A 446 16.07 -2.48 9.51
N ILE A 447 14.95 -1.75 9.39
CA ILE A 447 14.63 -0.57 10.23
C ILE A 447 14.61 -0.97 11.72
N ASP A 448 13.95 -2.06 12.08
CA ASP A 448 13.93 -2.59 13.46
C ASP A 448 15.34 -2.90 14.00
N THR A 449 16.26 -3.25 13.12
CA THR A 449 17.61 -3.66 13.48
C THR A 449 18.58 -2.47 13.54
N TYR A 450 18.48 -1.53 12.60
CA TYR A 450 19.45 -0.45 12.40
C TYR A 450 18.88 0.96 12.63
N GLY A 451 17.57 1.07 12.87
CA GLY A 451 16.85 2.34 12.98
C GLY A 451 16.41 2.89 11.62
N PHE A 452 15.52 3.86 11.65
CA PHE A 452 15.10 4.63 10.50
C PHE A 452 15.96 5.89 10.35
N ASP A 453 16.25 6.30 9.12
CA ASP A 453 16.93 7.56 8.80
C ASP A 453 16.09 8.31 7.74
N SER A 454 15.64 9.51 8.08
CA SER A 454 14.83 10.34 7.18
C SER A 454 15.60 10.90 5.97
N ASP A 455 16.93 10.89 6.00
CA ASP A 455 17.75 11.18 4.82
C ASP A 455 17.78 9.96 3.89
N VAL A 456 16.84 9.90 2.95
CA VAL A 456 16.74 8.81 1.96
C VAL A 456 17.85 8.83 0.91
N ILE A 457 18.67 9.89 0.84
CA ILE A 457 19.73 10.04 -0.17
C ILE A 457 21.07 9.56 0.39
N THR A 458 21.50 10.11 1.54
CA THR A 458 22.84 9.86 2.11
C THR A 458 22.80 9.25 3.51
N GLY A 459 21.62 8.92 4.01
CA GLY A 459 21.40 8.30 5.30
C GLY A 459 21.99 6.88 5.41
N THR A 460 21.97 6.35 6.63
CA THR A 460 22.57 5.05 6.96
C THR A 460 21.62 4.15 7.77
N GLY A 461 20.35 4.46 7.78
CA GLY A 461 19.32 3.68 8.46
C GLY A 461 19.04 2.33 7.80
N GLY A 462 18.18 1.56 8.44
CA GLY A 462 17.71 0.28 7.89
C GLY A 462 16.94 0.43 6.57
N ASN A 463 16.22 1.53 6.40
CA ASN A 463 15.58 1.89 5.12
C ASN A 463 16.59 2.14 4.00
N ASN A 464 17.68 2.87 4.26
CA ASN A 464 18.76 3.10 3.30
C ASN A 464 19.45 1.77 2.95
N MET A 465 19.73 0.93 3.94
CA MET A 465 20.28 -0.40 3.71
C MET A 465 19.33 -1.29 2.88
N ALA A 466 18.02 -1.22 3.11
CA ALA A 466 17.04 -1.93 2.31
C ALA A 466 17.06 -1.45 0.85
N MET A 467 17.11 -0.12 0.61
CA MET A 467 17.22 0.45 -0.73
C MET A 467 18.49 0.00 -1.45
N GLU A 468 19.64 0.00 -0.75
CA GLU A 468 20.92 -0.51 -1.29
C GLU A 468 20.80 -1.99 -1.69
N LEU A 469 20.37 -2.86 -0.76
CA LEU A 469 20.28 -4.30 -1.01
C LEU A 469 19.29 -4.65 -2.14
N VAL A 470 18.16 -3.97 -2.18
CA VAL A 470 17.13 -4.20 -3.20
C VAL A 470 17.59 -3.71 -4.57
N THR A 471 18.19 -2.52 -4.66
CA THR A 471 18.72 -1.97 -5.93
C THR A 471 19.87 -2.82 -6.47
N GLN A 472 20.81 -3.24 -5.62
CA GLN A 472 21.87 -4.15 -6.03
C GLN A 472 21.31 -5.54 -6.40
N GLY A 473 20.27 -6.01 -5.70
CA GLY A 473 19.57 -7.25 -6.03
C GLY A 473 18.99 -7.22 -7.45
N MET A 474 18.34 -6.11 -7.86
CA MET A 474 17.85 -5.93 -9.23
C MET A 474 18.98 -6.05 -10.27
N ARG A 475 20.16 -5.49 -9.96
CA ARG A 475 21.34 -5.53 -10.85
C ARG A 475 21.98 -6.92 -10.95
N LEU A 476 21.90 -7.72 -9.90
CA LEU A 476 22.54 -9.03 -9.80
C LEU A 476 21.67 -10.18 -10.29
N GLN A 477 20.36 -10.00 -10.38
CA GLN A 477 19.45 -11.06 -10.84
C GLN A 477 19.59 -11.30 -12.36
N ALA A 478 19.31 -12.54 -12.77
CA ALA A 478 19.33 -12.91 -14.18
C ALA A 478 18.12 -12.33 -14.93
N CYS A 479 18.21 -12.30 -16.26
CA CYS A 479 17.07 -11.96 -17.13
C CYS A 479 15.94 -13.01 -17.00
N ASN A 480 14.68 -12.58 -16.92
CA ASN A 480 13.49 -13.37 -16.64
C ASN A 480 13.54 -14.13 -15.31
N PRO A 481 13.78 -13.41 -14.19
CA PRO A 481 13.93 -14.03 -12.89
C PRO A 481 12.58 -14.50 -12.33
N GLY A 482 12.61 -15.58 -11.53
CA GLY A 482 11.55 -15.88 -10.58
C GLY A 482 11.88 -15.36 -9.18
N PHE A 483 10.99 -15.62 -8.22
CA PHE A 483 11.14 -15.10 -6.84
C PHE A 483 12.39 -15.64 -6.12
N VAL A 484 12.75 -16.90 -6.37
CA VAL A 484 13.98 -17.48 -5.81
C VAL A 484 15.21 -16.76 -6.33
N ASP A 485 15.24 -16.45 -7.64
CA ASP A 485 16.35 -15.70 -8.25
C ASP A 485 16.47 -14.29 -7.63
N GLY A 486 15.33 -13.61 -7.41
CA GLY A 486 15.30 -12.28 -6.78
C GLY A 486 15.79 -12.29 -5.33
N ARG A 487 15.33 -13.26 -4.52
CA ARG A 487 15.82 -13.48 -3.16
C ARG A 487 17.32 -13.74 -3.12
N ASP A 488 17.80 -14.64 -3.96
CA ASP A 488 19.21 -15.03 -4.01
C ASP A 488 20.09 -13.87 -4.47
N ALA A 489 19.58 -13.01 -5.35
CA ALA A 489 20.28 -11.78 -5.77
C ALA A 489 20.38 -10.77 -4.60
N ILE A 490 19.37 -10.63 -3.76
CA ILE A 490 19.42 -9.77 -2.56
C ILE A 490 20.41 -10.34 -1.52
N LEU A 491 20.45 -11.65 -1.34
CA LEU A 491 21.47 -12.30 -0.49
C LEU A 491 22.89 -12.09 -1.02
N LEU A 492 23.07 -12.17 -2.34
CA LEU A 492 24.35 -11.87 -2.98
C LEU A 492 24.71 -10.39 -2.84
N ALA A 493 23.74 -9.49 -2.91
CA ALA A 493 23.96 -8.07 -2.67
C ALA A 493 24.50 -7.83 -1.25
N ASP A 494 23.91 -8.47 -0.23
CA ASP A 494 24.40 -8.36 1.15
C ASP A 494 25.81 -8.92 1.33
N GLU A 495 26.13 -10.02 0.67
CA GLU A 495 27.49 -10.57 0.67
C GLU A 495 28.50 -9.58 0.08
N LEU A 496 28.15 -8.91 -1.04
CA LEU A 496 29.05 -7.99 -1.74
C LEU A 496 29.20 -6.63 -1.03
N VAL A 497 28.12 -6.10 -0.46
CA VAL A 497 28.09 -4.76 0.14
C VAL A 497 28.40 -4.82 1.64
N ASN A 498 27.86 -5.80 2.36
CA ASN A 498 27.91 -5.90 3.81
C ASN A 498 28.71 -7.12 4.33
N ASN A 499 29.40 -7.86 3.45
CA ASN A 499 30.10 -9.11 3.77
C ASN A 499 29.18 -10.16 4.45
N GLY A 500 27.90 -10.22 4.01
CA GLY A 500 26.92 -11.16 4.50
C GLY A 500 26.40 -10.90 5.94
N ALA A 501 26.55 -9.66 6.42
CA ALA A 501 26.18 -9.30 7.79
C ALA A 501 24.68 -9.50 8.07
N ASN A 502 23.82 -9.39 7.05
CA ASN A 502 22.37 -9.52 7.15
C ASN A 502 21.85 -10.87 6.61
N GLU A 503 22.71 -11.78 6.19
CA GLU A 503 22.30 -13.02 5.52
C GLU A 503 21.18 -13.75 6.27
N CYS A 504 21.33 -13.97 7.57
CA CYS A 504 20.32 -14.70 8.33
C CYS A 504 19.04 -13.88 8.55
N LEU A 505 19.14 -12.56 8.69
CA LEU A 505 17.97 -11.68 8.74
C LEU A 505 17.16 -11.77 7.43
N ILE A 506 17.84 -11.72 6.29
CA ILE A 506 17.21 -11.83 4.97
C ILE A 506 16.52 -13.19 4.81
N TRP A 507 17.19 -14.29 5.18
CA TRP A 507 16.59 -15.61 5.16
C TRP A 507 15.34 -15.72 6.04
N GLU A 508 15.37 -15.18 7.28
CA GLU A 508 14.23 -15.19 8.20
C GLU A 508 13.01 -14.47 7.60
N VAL A 509 13.23 -13.30 6.97
CA VAL A 509 12.17 -12.51 6.36
C VAL A 509 11.52 -13.24 5.18
N PHE A 510 12.31 -13.73 4.23
CA PHE A 510 11.77 -14.43 3.07
C PHE A 510 11.11 -15.76 3.47
N ALA A 511 11.71 -16.51 4.39
CA ALA A 511 11.13 -17.74 4.92
C ALA A 511 9.77 -17.48 5.59
N ARG A 512 9.63 -16.37 6.33
CA ARG A 512 8.36 -15.98 6.97
C ARG A 512 7.20 -15.87 5.97
N ARG A 513 7.50 -15.48 4.73
CA ARG A 513 6.52 -15.38 3.63
C ARG A 513 6.54 -16.59 2.68
N GLY A 514 7.15 -17.71 3.07
CA GLY A 514 7.15 -18.94 2.30
C GLY A 514 8.23 -19.02 1.21
N LEU A 515 9.15 -18.07 1.15
CA LEU A 515 10.28 -18.09 0.22
C LEU A 515 11.58 -18.49 0.95
N GLY A 516 11.51 -19.57 1.73
CA GLY A 516 12.61 -20.08 2.54
C GLY A 516 13.68 -20.86 1.77
N PHE A 517 14.55 -21.53 2.50
CA PHE A 517 15.77 -22.14 1.95
C PHE A 517 15.51 -23.25 0.92
N GLU A 518 14.49 -24.08 1.14
CA GLU A 518 14.10 -25.18 0.24
C GLU A 518 12.98 -24.77 -0.75
N ALA A 519 12.58 -23.48 -0.76
CA ALA A 519 11.59 -22.99 -1.69
C ALA A 519 12.04 -23.17 -3.15
N ARG A 520 11.09 -23.49 -4.04
CA ARG A 520 11.37 -23.73 -5.46
C ARG A 520 10.45 -22.88 -6.31
N GLN A 521 11.01 -22.16 -7.26
CA GLN A 521 10.21 -21.34 -8.18
C GLN A 521 9.62 -22.14 -9.36
N GLY A 522 10.15 -23.34 -9.66
CA GLY A 522 9.75 -24.05 -10.88
C GLY A 522 10.20 -23.30 -12.14
N SER A 523 9.29 -23.09 -13.06
CA SER A 523 9.53 -22.30 -14.27
C SER A 523 9.14 -20.86 -14.04
N ALA A 524 10.05 -19.91 -14.19
CA ALA A 524 9.74 -18.47 -14.11
C ALA A 524 8.65 -18.01 -15.11
N ASN A 525 8.32 -18.84 -16.10
CA ASN A 525 7.20 -18.62 -17.03
C ASN A 525 5.88 -19.29 -16.60
N ASN A 526 5.81 -19.82 -15.38
CA ASN A 526 4.61 -20.43 -14.84
C ASN A 526 4.40 -20.04 -13.37
N ARG A 527 3.49 -19.11 -13.12
CA ARG A 527 3.19 -18.58 -11.78
C ARG A 527 2.59 -19.59 -10.78
N SER A 528 2.36 -20.84 -11.20
CA SER A 528 1.57 -21.83 -10.44
C SER A 528 2.30 -23.14 -10.17
N ASP A 529 3.63 -23.22 -10.38
CA ASP A 529 4.41 -24.44 -10.15
C ASP A 529 5.48 -24.31 -9.06
N GLN A 530 5.49 -23.17 -8.36
CA GLN A 530 6.38 -22.94 -7.22
C GLN A 530 5.94 -23.76 -5.99
N VAL A 531 6.91 -23.98 -5.10
CA VAL A 531 6.71 -24.64 -3.81
C VAL A 531 7.27 -23.77 -2.71
N GLU A 532 6.39 -23.38 -1.75
CA GLU A 532 6.82 -22.62 -0.58
C GLU A 532 7.65 -23.48 0.37
N ASP A 533 8.53 -22.81 1.09
CA ASP A 533 9.24 -23.32 2.24
C ASP A 533 9.40 -22.22 3.29
N PHE A 534 9.26 -22.56 4.56
CA PHE A 534 9.39 -21.64 5.69
C PHE A 534 10.68 -21.87 6.49
N GLY A 535 11.58 -22.70 5.97
CA GLY A 535 12.87 -23.00 6.59
C GLY A 535 13.95 -21.99 6.25
N VAL A 536 14.95 -21.88 7.14
CA VAL A 536 16.17 -21.11 6.92
C VAL A 536 17.39 -22.04 6.89
N PRO A 537 18.54 -21.64 6.31
CA PRO A 537 19.77 -22.43 6.35
C PRO A 537 20.19 -22.76 7.79
N GLN A 538 20.79 -23.92 8.00
CA GLN A 538 21.20 -24.40 9.33
C GLN A 538 22.07 -23.39 10.09
N LYS A 539 22.94 -22.66 9.40
CA LYS A 539 23.79 -21.61 10.00
C LYS A 539 23.01 -20.44 10.60
N CYS A 540 21.76 -20.24 10.15
CA CYS A 540 20.87 -19.19 10.63
C CYS A 540 19.93 -19.65 11.75
N TRP A 541 20.08 -20.88 12.22
CA TRP A 541 19.30 -21.35 13.34
C TRP A 541 19.81 -20.70 14.63
N THR A 542 19.11 -19.68 15.09
CA THR A 542 19.22 -19.21 16.47
C THR A 542 18.47 -20.21 17.37
N GLY A 543 18.75 -20.23 18.69
CA GLY A 543 18.11 -21.19 19.59
C GLY A 543 16.57 -21.21 19.56
N LEU A 544 15.92 -20.12 19.10
CA LEU A 544 14.47 -20.04 18.84
C LEU A 544 14.06 -20.80 17.56
N ASN A 545 14.89 -20.79 16.51
CA ASN A 545 14.62 -21.50 15.26
C ASN A 545 14.85 -23.03 15.39
N GLN A 546 15.73 -23.48 16.29
CA GLN A 546 15.81 -24.89 16.63
C GLN A 546 14.48 -25.41 17.19
N ASN A 547 13.85 -24.65 18.07
CA ASN A 547 12.54 -25.00 18.61
C ASN A 547 11.42 -25.00 17.54
N MET A 548 11.47 -24.10 16.55
CA MET A 548 10.48 -24.06 15.47
C MET A 548 10.61 -25.24 14.49
N LYS A 549 11.82 -25.73 14.22
CA LYS A 549 12.02 -26.93 13.38
C LYS A 549 11.62 -28.19 14.12
N GLU A 550 11.82 -28.23 15.42
CA GLU A 550 11.35 -29.31 16.29
C GLU A 550 9.82 -29.27 16.42
N GLU A 551 9.20 -28.09 16.50
CA GLU A 551 7.73 -27.94 16.48
C GLU A 551 7.06 -28.44 15.19
N ASN A 552 7.69 -28.29 14.02
CA ASN A 552 7.19 -28.83 12.76
C ASN A 552 7.36 -30.35 12.62
N GLN A 553 8.17 -30.98 13.47
CA GLN A 553 8.28 -32.43 13.55
C GLN A 553 7.19 -33.07 14.42
N LEU A 554 6.40 -32.30 15.14
CA LEU A 554 5.27 -32.76 15.94
C LEU A 554 3.96 -32.29 15.33
N MET A 555 3.14 -33.21 14.87
CA MET A 555 1.75 -32.97 14.49
C MET A 555 0.82 -33.32 15.65
N VAL A 556 -0.12 -32.44 15.96
CA VAL A 556 -1.16 -32.66 16.99
C VAL A 556 -2.51 -32.33 16.39
N PHE A 557 -3.38 -33.31 16.30
CA PHE A 557 -4.68 -33.18 15.61
C PHE A 557 -5.75 -34.12 16.19
N PRO A 558 -7.05 -33.77 16.07
CA PRO A 558 -7.55 -32.50 15.56
C PRO A 558 -7.31 -31.35 16.55
N ASN A 559 -7.17 -30.13 16.05
CA ASN A 559 -7.11 -28.95 16.88
C ASN A 559 -8.03 -27.87 16.26
N PRO A 560 -9.18 -27.54 16.87
CA PRO A 560 -9.65 -28.00 18.21
C PRO A 560 -9.96 -29.50 18.31
N ALA A 561 -9.68 -30.09 19.51
CA ALA A 561 -9.98 -31.46 19.86
C ALA A 561 -11.39 -31.57 20.50
N PHE A 562 -12.05 -32.72 20.30
CA PHE A 562 -13.29 -33.08 21.00
C PHE A 562 -13.02 -34.24 21.99
N ASP A 563 -13.14 -35.47 21.57
CA ASP A 563 -12.99 -36.62 22.48
C ASP A 563 -11.62 -37.32 22.34
N GLN A 564 -10.96 -37.15 21.20
CA GLN A 564 -9.71 -37.81 20.88
C GLN A 564 -8.69 -36.78 20.42
N LEU A 565 -7.44 -37.03 20.77
CA LEU A 565 -6.28 -36.27 20.32
C LEU A 565 -5.19 -37.22 19.84
N SER A 566 -4.62 -36.88 18.70
CA SER A 566 -3.54 -37.62 18.07
C SER A 566 -2.26 -36.79 18.09
N VAL A 567 -1.15 -37.40 18.37
CA VAL A 567 0.18 -36.84 18.20
C VAL A 567 0.96 -37.71 17.23
N ALA A 568 1.72 -37.12 16.32
CA ALA A 568 2.57 -37.83 15.39
C ALA A 568 3.89 -37.08 15.16
N THR A 569 4.95 -37.85 14.96
CA THR A 569 6.30 -37.36 14.67
C THR A 569 6.79 -37.92 13.32
N SER A 570 7.97 -37.47 12.86
CA SER A 570 8.60 -38.04 11.68
C SER A 570 8.95 -39.53 11.90
N SER A 571 9.01 -40.30 10.81
CA SER A 571 9.24 -41.76 10.82
C SER A 571 10.53 -42.22 11.47
N ASP A 572 11.45 -41.30 11.74
CA ASP A 572 12.75 -41.52 12.35
C ASP A 572 12.87 -41.00 13.80
N ASN A 573 11.74 -40.62 14.44
CA ASN A 573 11.73 -40.01 15.77
C ASN A 573 10.58 -40.57 16.64
N MET A 574 10.85 -41.61 17.44
CA MET A 574 9.81 -42.26 18.25
C MET A 574 9.40 -41.43 19.47
N ILE A 575 8.08 -41.37 19.68
CA ILE A 575 7.46 -40.80 20.88
C ILE A 575 7.69 -41.74 22.06
N LEU A 576 8.30 -41.26 23.12
CA LEU A 576 8.53 -42.00 24.36
C LEU A 576 7.39 -41.73 25.35
N ASN A 577 7.10 -40.47 25.61
CA ASN A 577 6.06 -40.02 26.55
C ASN A 577 5.29 -38.85 26.02
N VAL A 578 4.02 -38.71 26.46
CA VAL A 578 3.17 -37.54 26.21
C VAL A 578 2.64 -37.00 27.52
N SER A 579 2.84 -35.73 27.81
CA SER A 579 2.26 -34.99 28.92
C SER A 579 1.25 -33.96 28.38
N VAL A 580 0.14 -33.80 29.06
CA VAL A 580 -0.84 -32.74 28.79
C VAL A 580 -0.90 -31.83 30.00
N LEU A 581 -0.65 -30.55 29.80
CA LEU A 581 -0.59 -29.53 30.85
C LEU A 581 -1.70 -28.50 30.64
N ASP A 582 -2.33 -28.04 31.71
CA ASP A 582 -3.16 -26.84 31.67
C ASP A 582 -2.33 -25.55 31.62
N LEU A 583 -2.96 -24.38 31.43
CA LEU A 583 -2.23 -23.09 31.36
C LEU A 583 -1.51 -22.70 32.67
N ASN A 584 -1.81 -23.36 33.79
CA ASN A 584 -1.10 -23.16 35.04
C ASN A 584 0.10 -24.10 35.19
N GLY A 585 0.41 -24.92 34.17
CA GLY A 585 1.48 -25.90 34.18
C GLY A 585 1.15 -27.18 34.96
N ARG A 586 -0.13 -27.36 35.36
CA ARG A 586 -0.55 -28.60 36.05
C ARG A 586 -0.75 -29.70 35.01
N GLN A 587 -0.14 -30.86 35.26
CA GLN A 587 -0.29 -32.03 34.41
C GLN A 587 -1.68 -32.65 34.61
N VAL A 588 -2.47 -32.69 33.53
CA VAL A 588 -3.81 -33.24 33.49
C VAL A 588 -3.88 -34.59 32.79
N GLY A 589 -2.84 -34.96 32.04
CA GLY A 589 -2.69 -36.26 31.40
C GLY A 589 -1.23 -36.64 31.26
N TYR A 590 -0.92 -37.95 31.39
CA TYR A 590 0.42 -38.49 31.20
C TYR A 590 0.38 -39.90 30.62
N PHE A 591 1.08 -40.10 29.53
CA PHE A 591 1.18 -41.40 28.82
C PHE A 591 2.66 -41.73 28.61
N ASN A 592 3.08 -42.91 28.99
CA ASN A 592 4.49 -43.33 28.95
C ASN A 592 4.69 -44.64 28.18
N ASN A 593 5.95 -44.94 27.83
CA ASN A 593 6.36 -46.17 27.14
C ASN A 593 5.65 -46.38 25.79
N ILE A 594 5.42 -45.29 25.04
CA ILE A 594 4.68 -45.30 23.78
C ILE A 594 5.46 -46.02 22.67
N ASN A 595 6.75 -45.66 22.46
CA ASN A 595 7.68 -46.26 21.50
C ASN A 595 7.07 -46.42 20.08
N LYS A 596 6.40 -45.39 19.60
CA LYS A 596 5.76 -45.28 18.27
C LYS A 596 5.97 -43.90 17.70
N THR A 597 5.77 -43.76 16.39
CA THR A 597 5.82 -42.46 15.70
C THR A 597 4.48 -41.73 15.73
N ASP A 598 3.40 -42.42 16.13
CA ASP A 598 2.07 -41.87 16.32
C ASP A 598 1.39 -42.42 17.58
N PHE A 599 0.55 -41.61 18.23
CA PHE A 599 -0.18 -42.02 19.41
C PHE A 599 -1.49 -41.28 19.55
N ASN A 600 -2.58 -42.01 19.80
CA ASN A 600 -3.91 -41.48 20.01
C ASN A 600 -4.34 -41.68 21.45
N PHE A 601 -4.96 -40.68 22.04
CA PHE A 601 -5.44 -40.77 23.43
C PHE A 601 -6.73 -40.00 23.65
N ASP A 602 -7.50 -40.43 24.65
CA ASP A 602 -8.80 -39.88 25.00
C ASP A 602 -8.63 -38.58 25.81
N VAL A 603 -9.29 -37.51 25.39
CA VAL A 603 -9.36 -36.22 26.07
C VAL A 603 -10.81 -35.82 26.41
N SER A 604 -11.76 -36.75 26.34
CA SER A 604 -13.18 -36.50 26.60
C SER A 604 -13.44 -36.04 28.04
N SER A 605 -12.58 -36.44 28.98
CA SER A 605 -12.64 -36.05 30.38
C SER A 605 -12.01 -34.70 30.72
N PHE A 606 -11.36 -34.04 29.75
CA PHE A 606 -10.76 -32.73 29.94
C PHE A 606 -11.80 -31.63 29.76
N GLU A 607 -11.74 -30.59 30.60
CA GLU A 607 -12.60 -29.43 30.48
C GLU A 607 -12.30 -28.66 29.17
N SER A 608 -13.30 -27.95 28.63
CA SER A 608 -13.05 -27.08 27.47
C SER A 608 -12.03 -25.98 27.83
N GLY A 609 -11.01 -25.80 27.00
CA GLY A 609 -9.94 -24.87 27.28
C GLY A 609 -8.70 -25.06 26.42
N VAL A 610 -7.64 -24.34 26.78
CA VAL A 610 -6.35 -24.43 26.11
C VAL A 610 -5.38 -25.27 26.93
N TYR A 611 -4.70 -26.19 26.25
CA TYR A 611 -3.74 -27.10 26.84
C TYR A 611 -2.41 -27.05 26.09
N LEU A 612 -1.33 -27.40 26.79
CA LEU A 612 -0.01 -27.65 26.20
C LEU A 612 0.21 -29.17 26.17
N VAL A 613 0.45 -29.69 24.99
CA VAL A 613 0.82 -31.10 24.78
C VAL A 613 2.31 -31.16 24.59
N GLU A 614 2.99 -31.72 25.57
CA GLU A 614 4.43 -31.92 25.59
C GLU A 614 4.74 -33.38 25.25
N VAL A 615 5.51 -33.58 24.18
CA VAL A 615 5.87 -34.90 23.65
C VAL A 615 7.36 -35.11 23.78
N GLN A 616 7.74 -36.05 24.60
CA GLN A 616 9.12 -36.47 24.71
C GLN A 616 9.40 -37.54 23.65
N THR A 617 10.38 -37.30 22.80
CA THR A 617 10.84 -38.21 21.76
C THR A 617 12.26 -38.70 22.07
N GLU A 618 12.80 -39.60 21.24
CA GLU A 618 14.19 -40.04 21.34
C GLU A 618 15.21 -38.91 21.14
N LYS A 619 14.81 -37.85 20.39
CA LYS A 619 15.70 -36.77 20.01
C LYS A 619 15.50 -35.48 20.81
N ALA A 620 14.24 -35.18 21.23
CA ALA A 620 13.91 -33.92 21.87
C ALA A 620 12.60 -34.00 22.67
N THR A 621 12.32 -32.97 23.46
CA THR A 621 10.98 -32.69 23.99
C THR A 621 10.32 -31.59 23.19
N LEU A 622 9.17 -31.89 22.60
CA LEU A 622 8.42 -31.02 21.70
C LEU A 622 7.10 -30.58 22.35
N THR A 623 6.69 -29.35 22.18
CA THR A 623 5.46 -28.84 22.81
C THR A 623 4.54 -28.18 21.75
N LYS A 624 3.23 -28.50 21.81
CA LYS A 624 2.19 -27.88 20.98
C LYS A 624 1.03 -27.41 21.81
N ARG A 625 0.45 -26.27 21.43
CA ARG A 625 -0.79 -25.76 22.00
C ARG A 625 -1.99 -26.41 21.33
N VAL A 626 -2.96 -26.86 22.13
CA VAL A 626 -4.21 -27.48 21.67
C VAL A 626 -5.40 -26.80 22.32
N VAL A 627 -6.46 -26.64 21.58
CA VAL A 627 -7.77 -26.19 22.07
C VAL A 627 -8.66 -27.42 22.22
N LYS A 628 -9.27 -27.62 23.38
CA LYS A 628 -10.31 -28.63 23.66
C LYS A 628 -11.66 -27.92 23.68
N ASN A 629 -12.58 -28.34 22.84
CA ASN A 629 -13.97 -27.87 22.79
C ASN A 629 -14.86 -28.65 23.77
#